data_5cb25c3e121f44b5e0d95ec8709baa2a
#
_entry.id   5cb25c3e121f44b5e0d95ec8709baa2a
#
_cell.length_a   1.000
_cell.length_b   1.000
_cell.length_c   1.000
_cell.angle_alpha   90.00
_cell.angle_beta   90.00
_cell.angle_gamma   90.00
#
_symmetry.space_group_name_H-M   'P 1'
#
loop_
_entity.id
_entity.type
_entity.pdbx_description
1 polymer ?
#
loop_
_entity_poly.entity_id
_entity_poly.type
_entity_poly.pdbx_seq_one_letter_code
_entity_poly.pdbx_strand_id
1 'polypeptide(L)'
;MIERRDYIEKVTNAFKLLPIVVLIGTRQVGKTSIMNMYPKDAYRNSVLLNGQDVETASLFNQLSTIEEYLRVYLNSDFDGLLMIDEFQYINGVSVILKLLADRHNKLKILCTGSSSLDILQHVEESMAGRVRIIEVLSLSFAEYLTFKNDKLYDLQQSIEDMGNPSLTEPLQQAYQEYLIYGGMPRAALTDNHREKAEVLNDIYQTYLMNDVRHYISNTHFVGFNRLLRLLAAQIGNLVNINELSRESGLSYTDCEKYLHLLQHMYIIKLVEPFFTNKRKVIGKMKKVYFCDLGLRNIIYNSFNDMAFRTDNGAIFENEVFLELWRSRQASETIQFYRTQNGTEVDFVIDGPYNKKAVECKYKRFNRLTQIASLNGFCNDEGINHRYVANINSAGTLGDIQFIPGIFTDRIGKQ
;
A
#
# COMPACT_ATOMS: atom_id res chain seq x y z
N MET A 1 -2.23 22.21 2.10
CA MET A 1 -2.48 20.77 1.81
C MET A 1 -1.15 20.19 1.36
N ILE A 2 -0.72 19.05 1.88
CA ILE A 2 0.62 18.49 1.62
C ILE A 2 0.53 17.56 0.41
N GLU A 3 1.44 17.74 -0.56
CA GLU A 3 1.41 17.05 -1.84
C GLU A 3 2.03 15.65 -1.74
N ARG A 4 1.37 14.64 -2.30
CA ARG A 4 1.87 13.28 -2.48
C ARG A 4 2.46 13.14 -3.90
N ARG A 5 3.67 13.67 -4.09
CA ARG A 5 4.32 13.85 -5.40
C ARG A 5 4.45 12.56 -6.21
N ASP A 6 4.80 11.45 -5.56
CA ASP A 6 4.95 10.15 -6.23
C ASP A 6 3.64 9.69 -6.90
N TYR A 7 2.48 9.97 -6.28
CA TYR A 7 1.18 9.62 -6.88
C TYR A 7 0.80 10.56 -8.02
N ILE A 8 1.12 11.84 -7.93
CA ILE A 8 0.93 12.80 -9.03
C ILE A 8 1.72 12.34 -10.26
N GLU A 9 2.99 11.95 -10.06
CA GLU A 9 3.83 11.42 -11.12
C GLU A 9 3.29 10.10 -11.70
N LYS A 10 2.87 9.16 -10.85
CA LYS A 10 2.24 7.89 -11.29
C LYS A 10 0.99 8.14 -12.16
N VAL A 11 0.12 9.08 -11.76
CA VAL A 11 -1.07 9.46 -12.54
C VAL A 11 -0.66 10.07 -13.87
N THR A 12 0.29 11.01 -13.87
CA THR A 12 0.78 11.67 -15.08
C THR A 12 1.37 10.66 -16.08
N ASN A 13 2.18 9.72 -15.59
CA ASN A 13 2.76 8.67 -16.43
C ASN A 13 1.70 7.68 -16.95
N ALA A 14 0.68 7.37 -16.15
CA ALA A 14 -0.43 6.53 -16.58
C ALA A 14 -1.24 7.19 -17.73
N PHE A 15 -1.50 8.48 -17.65
CA PHE A 15 -2.22 9.23 -18.70
C PHE A 15 -1.48 9.35 -20.03
N LYS A 16 -0.16 9.15 -20.06
CA LYS A 16 0.58 9.05 -21.34
C LYS A 16 0.20 7.79 -22.12
N LEU A 17 -0.25 6.74 -21.44
CA LEU A 17 -0.52 5.43 -22.02
C LEU A 17 -2.02 5.14 -22.14
N LEU A 18 -2.83 5.58 -21.18
CA LEU A 18 -4.24 5.20 -21.04
C LEU A 18 -5.13 6.41 -20.76
N PRO A 19 -6.41 6.39 -21.20
CA PRO A 19 -7.33 7.50 -21.00
C PRO A 19 -7.92 7.58 -19.58
N ILE A 20 -7.98 6.46 -18.84
CA ILE A 20 -8.62 6.37 -17.52
C ILE A 20 -7.60 5.98 -16.45
N VAL A 21 -7.59 6.73 -15.35
CA VAL A 21 -6.82 6.38 -14.13
C VAL A 21 -7.78 6.31 -12.96
N VAL A 22 -7.67 5.24 -12.18
CA VAL A 22 -8.49 5.03 -10.98
C VAL A 22 -7.57 4.88 -9.76
N LEU A 23 -7.74 5.78 -8.80
CA LEU A 23 -7.07 5.72 -7.49
C LEU A 23 -7.92 4.92 -6.52
N ILE A 24 -7.41 3.78 -6.06
CA ILE A 24 -8.09 2.91 -5.09
C ILE A 24 -7.24 2.75 -3.82
N GLY A 25 -7.86 2.44 -2.72
CA GLY A 25 -7.17 2.21 -1.43
C GLY A 25 -8.08 2.43 -0.25
N THR A 26 -7.55 2.22 0.96
CA THR A 26 -8.30 2.45 2.21
C THR A 26 -8.89 3.86 2.26
N ARG A 27 -9.94 4.04 3.05
CA ARG A 27 -10.45 5.39 3.34
C ARG A 27 -9.39 6.20 4.11
N GLN A 28 -9.45 7.51 3.97
CA GLN A 28 -8.59 8.48 4.67
C GLN A 28 -7.08 8.40 4.35
N VAL A 29 -6.67 7.67 3.31
CA VAL A 29 -5.27 7.68 2.83
C VAL A 29 -4.94 8.87 1.92
N GLY A 30 -5.93 9.73 1.62
CA GLY A 30 -5.71 10.97 0.86
C GLY A 30 -5.98 10.87 -0.65
N LYS A 31 -6.78 9.91 -1.14
CA LYS A 31 -7.14 9.79 -2.57
C LYS A 31 -7.74 11.06 -3.15
N THR A 32 -8.77 11.61 -2.50
CA THR A 32 -9.42 12.89 -2.86
C THR A 32 -8.40 14.04 -2.83
N SER A 33 -7.46 14.04 -1.88
CA SER A 33 -6.41 15.06 -1.81
C SER A 33 -5.46 14.97 -3.00
N ILE A 34 -5.04 13.77 -3.41
CA ILE A 34 -4.21 13.55 -4.59
C ILE A 34 -4.95 14.06 -5.84
N MET A 35 -6.22 13.70 -6.01
CA MET A 35 -7.02 14.16 -7.15
C MET A 35 -7.17 15.69 -7.19
N ASN A 36 -7.43 16.32 -6.02
CA ASN A 36 -7.59 17.77 -5.93
C ASN A 36 -6.30 18.56 -6.22
N MET A 37 -5.13 17.97 -5.89
CA MET A 37 -3.82 18.57 -6.14
C MET A 37 -3.23 18.20 -7.50
N TYR A 38 -3.88 17.29 -8.24
CA TYR A 38 -3.43 16.93 -9.57
C TYR A 38 -3.41 18.17 -10.48
N PRO A 39 -2.32 18.43 -11.25
CA PRO A 39 -2.15 19.63 -12.04
C PRO A 39 -3.23 19.75 -13.13
N LYS A 40 -4.23 20.59 -12.88
CA LYS A 40 -5.33 20.86 -13.81
C LYS A 40 -4.91 21.76 -14.96
N ASP A 41 -3.88 22.59 -14.72
CA ASP A 41 -3.35 23.53 -15.72
C ASP A 41 -2.70 22.86 -16.94
N ALA A 42 -2.41 21.55 -16.83
CA ALA A 42 -1.97 20.75 -17.96
C ALA A 42 -3.10 20.47 -18.96
N TYR A 43 -4.34 20.77 -18.62
CA TYR A 43 -5.54 20.55 -19.42
C TYR A 43 -6.23 21.88 -19.72
N ARG A 44 -6.78 21.99 -20.92
CA ARG A 44 -7.50 23.21 -21.34
C ARG A 44 -8.69 23.52 -20.43
N ASN A 45 -9.39 22.47 -20.01
CA ASN A 45 -10.55 22.54 -19.11
C ASN A 45 -10.57 21.31 -18.18
N SER A 46 -11.20 21.45 -17.01
CA SER A 46 -11.38 20.35 -16.08
C SER A 46 -12.74 20.42 -15.40
N VAL A 47 -13.33 19.25 -15.13
CA VAL A 47 -14.60 19.09 -14.42
C VAL A 47 -14.38 18.15 -13.24
N LEU A 48 -14.86 18.53 -12.05
CA LEU A 48 -14.87 17.70 -10.86
C LEU A 48 -16.30 17.37 -10.47
N LEU A 49 -16.60 16.08 -10.36
CA LEU A 49 -17.88 15.53 -9.94
C LEU A 49 -17.68 14.69 -8.67
N ASN A 50 -18.71 14.64 -7.82
CA ASN A 50 -18.72 13.76 -6.67
C ASN A 50 -19.79 12.69 -6.85
N GLY A 51 -19.38 11.42 -6.88
CA GLY A 51 -20.30 10.29 -7.09
C GLY A 51 -21.33 10.10 -5.98
N GLN A 52 -21.13 10.68 -4.79
CA GLN A 52 -22.11 10.66 -3.72
C GLN A 52 -23.30 11.62 -3.96
N ASP A 53 -23.15 12.59 -4.84
CA ASP A 53 -24.22 13.54 -5.16
C ASP A 53 -25.25 12.89 -6.08
N VAL A 54 -26.52 12.97 -5.71
CA VAL A 54 -27.63 12.39 -6.47
C VAL A 54 -27.72 12.99 -7.88
N GLU A 55 -27.47 14.29 -8.00
CA GLU A 55 -27.45 15.00 -9.29
C GLU A 55 -26.34 14.46 -10.18
N THR A 56 -25.13 14.31 -9.64
CA THR A 56 -23.99 13.69 -10.33
C THR A 56 -24.34 12.27 -10.79
N ALA A 57 -24.88 11.43 -9.89
CA ALA A 57 -25.25 10.07 -10.25
C ALA A 57 -26.26 10.03 -11.41
N SER A 58 -27.20 10.97 -11.46
CA SER A 58 -28.21 11.07 -12.52
C SER A 58 -27.64 11.37 -13.90
N LEU A 59 -26.51 12.11 -13.98
CA LEU A 59 -25.80 12.40 -15.22
C LEU A 59 -25.33 11.13 -15.93
N PHE A 60 -24.98 10.08 -15.16
CA PHE A 60 -24.47 8.82 -15.68
C PHE A 60 -25.55 7.77 -15.98
N ASN A 61 -26.84 8.11 -15.88
CA ASN A 61 -27.92 7.20 -16.28
C ASN A 61 -27.92 6.92 -17.80
N GLN A 62 -27.49 7.88 -18.60
CA GLN A 62 -27.39 7.76 -20.05
C GLN A 62 -26.13 8.46 -20.55
N LEU A 63 -25.48 7.87 -21.55
CA LEU A 63 -24.27 8.44 -22.13
C LEU A 63 -24.49 9.83 -22.73
N SER A 64 -25.64 10.06 -23.40
CA SER A 64 -26.00 11.36 -23.98
C SER A 64 -26.07 12.47 -22.94
N THR A 65 -26.62 12.17 -21.76
CA THR A 65 -26.77 13.17 -20.69
C THR A 65 -25.42 13.65 -20.17
N ILE A 66 -24.50 12.73 -19.90
CA ILE A 66 -23.15 13.13 -19.45
C ILE A 66 -22.35 13.78 -20.59
N GLU A 67 -22.50 13.36 -21.85
CA GLU A 67 -21.88 14.02 -23.00
C GLU A 67 -22.37 15.46 -23.17
N GLU A 68 -23.68 15.73 -23.05
CA GLU A 68 -24.25 17.09 -23.07
C GLU A 68 -23.68 17.96 -21.94
N TYR A 69 -23.64 17.42 -20.72
CA TYR A 69 -23.05 18.11 -19.56
C TYR A 69 -21.57 18.45 -19.82
N LEU A 70 -20.76 17.48 -20.22
CA LEU A 70 -19.32 17.66 -20.47
C LEU A 70 -19.05 18.64 -21.61
N ARG A 71 -19.90 18.69 -22.62
CA ARG A 71 -19.76 19.63 -23.76
C ARG A 71 -19.83 21.09 -23.31
N VAL A 72 -20.61 21.39 -22.29
CA VAL A 72 -20.70 22.73 -21.69
C VAL A 72 -19.38 23.15 -21.05
N TYR A 73 -18.71 22.23 -20.35
CA TYR A 73 -17.53 22.52 -19.53
C TYR A 73 -16.20 22.23 -20.22
N LEU A 74 -16.14 21.23 -21.12
CA LEU A 74 -14.90 20.78 -21.77
C LEU A 74 -14.81 21.17 -23.25
N ASN A 75 -15.79 21.92 -23.78
CA ASN A 75 -15.94 22.26 -25.19
C ASN A 75 -16.43 21.10 -26.10
N SER A 76 -16.61 21.40 -27.40
CA SER A 76 -17.12 20.45 -28.41
C SER A 76 -16.19 19.26 -28.67
N ASP A 77 -14.87 19.42 -28.43
CA ASP A 77 -13.84 18.41 -28.72
C ASP A 77 -13.54 17.50 -27.56
N PHE A 78 -14.15 17.73 -26.38
CA PHE A 78 -13.89 17.02 -25.13
C PHE A 78 -12.40 17.02 -24.75
N ASP A 79 -11.68 18.09 -25.07
CA ASP A 79 -10.27 18.26 -24.73
C ASP A 79 -10.15 18.74 -23.28
N GLY A 80 -9.93 17.81 -22.36
CA GLY A 80 -9.90 18.14 -20.94
C GLY A 80 -9.81 16.95 -20.00
N LEU A 81 -9.98 17.27 -18.71
CA LEU A 81 -9.90 16.32 -17.59
C LEU A 81 -11.26 16.21 -16.87
N LEU A 82 -11.85 15.02 -16.87
CA LEU A 82 -12.97 14.66 -16.02
C LEU A 82 -12.44 14.00 -14.75
N MET A 83 -12.77 14.57 -13.60
CA MET A 83 -12.45 13.99 -12.27
C MET A 83 -13.73 13.56 -11.57
N ILE A 84 -13.74 12.35 -11.03
CA ILE A 84 -14.89 11.79 -10.31
C ILE A 84 -14.42 11.25 -8.97
N ASP A 85 -14.76 11.93 -7.89
CA ASP A 85 -14.51 11.45 -6.54
C ASP A 85 -15.58 10.45 -6.12
N GLU A 86 -15.16 9.39 -5.40
CA GLU A 86 -16.05 8.33 -4.89
C GLU A 86 -16.97 7.72 -5.98
N PHE A 87 -16.40 7.44 -7.16
CA PHE A 87 -17.14 7.03 -8.37
C PHE A 87 -17.99 5.75 -8.17
N GLN A 88 -17.69 4.93 -7.18
CA GLN A 88 -18.43 3.69 -6.88
C GLN A 88 -19.88 3.91 -6.46
N TYR A 89 -20.26 5.11 -6.06
CA TYR A 89 -21.67 5.41 -5.76
C TYR A 89 -22.53 5.63 -7.00
N ILE A 90 -21.92 5.65 -8.18
CA ILE A 90 -22.62 5.80 -9.46
C ILE A 90 -22.84 4.42 -10.09
N ASN A 91 -24.08 3.98 -10.19
CA ASN A 91 -24.44 2.69 -10.77
C ASN A 91 -24.05 2.61 -12.25
N GLY A 92 -23.38 1.52 -12.67
CA GLY A 92 -23.03 1.27 -14.07
C GLY A 92 -21.99 2.23 -14.65
N VAL A 93 -21.34 3.06 -13.84
CA VAL A 93 -20.39 4.09 -14.27
C VAL A 93 -19.26 3.55 -15.12
N SER A 94 -18.75 2.36 -14.86
CA SER A 94 -17.63 1.77 -15.61
C SER A 94 -17.94 1.61 -17.11
N VAL A 95 -19.17 1.27 -17.46
CA VAL A 95 -19.61 1.15 -18.86
C VAL A 95 -19.64 2.53 -19.53
N ILE A 96 -20.17 3.53 -18.85
CA ILE A 96 -20.24 4.90 -19.35
C ILE A 96 -18.82 5.49 -19.53
N LEU A 97 -17.93 5.31 -18.55
CA LEU A 97 -16.54 5.80 -18.65
C LEU A 97 -15.78 5.15 -19.79
N LYS A 98 -15.98 3.85 -20.01
CA LYS A 98 -15.44 3.16 -21.19
C LYS A 98 -15.92 3.81 -22.49
N LEU A 99 -17.23 4.02 -22.63
CA LEU A 99 -17.81 4.60 -23.83
C LEU A 99 -17.33 6.04 -24.06
N LEU A 100 -17.20 6.85 -23.01
CA LEU A 100 -16.62 8.20 -23.09
C LEU A 100 -15.18 8.16 -23.60
N ALA A 101 -14.35 7.27 -23.02
CA ALA A 101 -12.95 7.12 -23.42
C ALA A 101 -12.78 6.61 -24.86
N ASP A 102 -13.68 5.74 -25.33
CA ASP A 102 -13.67 5.20 -26.70
C ASP A 102 -14.12 6.23 -27.74
N ARG A 103 -15.04 7.13 -27.39
CA ARG A 103 -15.57 8.17 -28.29
C ARG A 103 -14.70 9.43 -28.31
N HIS A 104 -14.07 9.78 -27.20
CA HIS A 104 -13.40 11.07 -27.01
C HIS A 104 -11.92 10.86 -26.62
N ASN A 105 -11.06 10.72 -27.62
CA ASN A 105 -9.64 10.40 -27.46
C ASN A 105 -8.79 11.46 -26.73
N LYS A 106 -9.28 12.70 -26.66
CA LYS A 106 -8.63 13.80 -25.91
C LYS A 106 -9.08 13.88 -24.46
N LEU A 107 -10.16 13.16 -24.09
CA LEU A 107 -10.66 13.15 -22.72
C LEU A 107 -9.77 12.28 -21.83
N LYS A 108 -9.32 12.85 -20.72
CA LYS A 108 -8.68 12.11 -19.64
C LYS A 108 -9.64 12.01 -18.45
N ILE A 109 -9.68 10.87 -17.81
CA ILE A 109 -10.62 10.60 -16.72
C ILE A 109 -9.85 10.11 -15.49
N LEU A 110 -9.93 10.86 -14.39
CA LEU A 110 -9.33 10.52 -13.10
C LEU A 110 -10.46 10.21 -12.10
N CYS A 111 -10.51 8.98 -11.62
CA CYS A 111 -11.49 8.56 -10.61
C CYS A 111 -10.81 8.25 -9.29
N THR A 112 -11.53 8.49 -8.18
CA THR A 112 -11.18 7.92 -6.89
C THR A 112 -12.30 7.01 -6.41
N GLY A 113 -11.92 5.94 -5.70
CA GLY A 113 -12.90 5.05 -5.08
C GLY A 113 -12.35 4.36 -3.85
N SER A 114 -13.24 4.04 -2.89
CA SER A 114 -12.88 3.12 -1.83
C SER A 114 -12.74 1.71 -2.40
N SER A 115 -11.86 0.92 -1.79
CA SER A 115 -11.61 -0.46 -2.17
C SER A 115 -12.82 -1.32 -1.79
N SER A 116 -13.73 -1.56 -2.71
CA SER A 116 -14.73 -2.62 -2.59
C SER A 116 -14.44 -3.71 -3.61
N LEU A 117 -14.72 -4.97 -3.23
CA LEU A 117 -14.61 -6.14 -4.11
C LEU A 117 -15.30 -5.92 -5.45
N ASP A 118 -16.51 -5.35 -5.38
CA ASP A 118 -17.36 -5.15 -6.56
C ASP A 118 -16.76 -4.15 -7.56
N ILE A 119 -16.06 -3.10 -7.04
CA ILE A 119 -15.49 -2.05 -7.89
C ILE A 119 -14.32 -2.58 -8.72
N LEU A 120 -13.37 -3.27 -8.08
CA LEU A 120 -12.19 -3.80 -8.77
C LEU A 120 -12.60 -4.75 -9.89
N GLN A 121 -13.50 -5.69 -9.60
CA GLN A 121 -13.98 -6.66 -10.58
C GLN A 121 -14.70 -5.96 -11.74
N HIS A 122 -15.62 -5.03 -11.47
CA HIS A 122 -16.35 -4.30 -12.52
C HIS A 122 -15.44 -3.37 -13.35
N VAL A 123 -14.44 -2.75 -12.72
CA VAL A 123 -13.47 -1.88 -13.41
C VAL A 123 -12.56 -2.71 -14.33
N GLU A 124 -12.01 -3.82 -13.83
CA GLU A 124 -11.12 -4.68 -14.60
C GLU A 124 -11.84 -5.34 -15.78
N GLU A 125 -13.03 -5.88 -15.56
CA GLU A 125 -13.81 -6.54 -16.62
C GLU A 125 -14.34 -5.57 -17.67
N SER A 126 -14.91 -4.42 -17.26
CA SER A 126 -15.59 -3.50 -18.17
C SER A 126 -14.65 -2.52 -18.86
N MET A 127 -13.53 -2.10 -18.24
CA MET A 127 -12.60 -1.10 -18.74
C MET A 127 -11.24 -1.67 -19.16
N ALA A 128 -11.14 -2.99 -19.40
CA ALA A 128 -9.90 -3.65 -19.81
C ALA A 128 -9.22 -2.96 -20.98
N GLY A 129 -7.90 -2.70 -20.88
CA GLY A 129 -7.09 -2.02 -21.88
C GLY A 129 -7.24 -0.49 -21.94
N ARG A 130 -8.09 0.12 -21.09
CA ARG A 130 -8.34 1.58 -21.04
C ARG A 130 -8.05 2.21 -19.70
N VAL A 131 -7.89 1.40 -18.67
CA VAL A 131 -7.74 1.85 -17.28
C VAL A 131 -6.39 1.48 -16.69
N ARG A 132 -5.80 2.41 -15.95
CA ARG A 132 -4.72 2.13 -15.00
C ARG A 132 -5.26 2.28 -13.59
N ILE A 133 -5.19 1.21 -12.83
CA ILE A 133 -5.49 1.22 -11.41
C ILE A 133 -4.21 1.54 -10.65
N ILE A 134 -4.26 2.51 -9.73
CA ILE A 134 -3.17 2.90 -8.84
C ILE A 134 -3.61 2.68 -7.40
N GLU A 135 -2.94 1.78 -6.71
CA GLU A 135 -3.16 1.53 -5.29
C GLU A 135 -2.58 2.69 -4.45
N VAL A 136 -3.43 3.35 -3.68
CA VAL A 136 -3.02 4.42 -2.74
C VAL A 136 -2.97 3.83 -1.34
N LEU A 137 -1.76 3.67 -0.81
CA LEU A 137 -1.50 3.22 0.56
C LEU A 137 -1.38 4.41 1.51
N SER A 138 -1.28 4.14 2.81
CA SER A 138 -0.84 5.13 3.80
C SER A 138 0.50 5.74 3.40
N LEU A 139 0.92 6.83 4.05
CA LEU A 139 2.17 7.53 3.71
C LEU A 139 3.36 6.57 3.78
N SER A 140 4.28 6.67 2.82
CA SER A 140 5.63 6.12 2.95
C SER A 140 6.40 6.89 4.02
N PHE A 141 7.55 6.37 4.47
CA PHE A 141 8.35 7.12 5.44
C PHE A 141 8.81 8.48 4.88
N ALA A 142 9.20 8.55 3.61
CA ALA A 142 9.55 9.81 2.95
C ALA A 142 8.38 10.80 2.91
N GLU A 143 7.17 10.35 2.57
CA GLU A 143 5.96 11.17 2.63
C GLU A 143 5.63 11.58 4.06
N TYR A 144 5.78 10.67 5.04
CA TYR A 144 5.60 10.98 6.46
C TYR A 144 6.52 12.12 6.92
N LEU A 145 7.80 12.11 6.52
CA LEU A 145 8.72 13.19 6.81
C LEU A 145 8.23 14.54 6.24
N THR A 146 7.77 14.57 4.98
CA THR A 146 7.16 15.77 4.38
C THR A 146 5.95 16.26 5.18
N PHE A 147 5.11 15.34 5.68
CA PHE A 147 3.94 15.68 6.50
C PHE A 147 4.33 16.23 7.89
N LYS A 148 5.46 15.79 8.43
CA LYS A 148 5.97 16.29 9.72
C LYS A 148 6.77 17.59 9.55
N ASN A 149 7.68 17.64 8.61
CA ASN A 149 8.55 18.80 8.36
C ASN A 149 9.33 18.60 7.05
N ASP A 150 9.13 19.45 6.06
CA ASP A 150 9.84 19.40 4.77
C ASP A 150 11.37 19.34 4.92
N LYS A 151 11.95 19.98 5.94
CA LYS A 151 13.39 19.93 6.20
C LYS A 151 13.90 18.52 6.54
N LEU A 152 13.08 17.67 7.17
CA LEU A 152 13.44 16.28 7.44
C LEU A 152 13.44 15.45 6.15
N TYR A 153 12.49 15.72 5.26
CA TYR A 153 12.48 15.10 3.93
C TYR A 153 13.71 15.53 3.12
N ASP A 154 14.00 16.82 3.05
CA ASP A 154 15.18 17.35 2.35
C ASP A 154 16.48 16.76 2.92
N LEU A 155 16.56 16.64 4.25
CA LEU A 155 17.68 15.99 4.92
C LEU A 155 17.81 14.52 4.47
N GLN A 156 16.73 13.73 4.49
CA GLN A 156 16.75 12.32 4.03
C GLN A 156 17.24 12.22 2.58
N GLN A 157 16.77 13.08 1.70
CA GLN A 157 17.17 13.05 0.29
C GLN A 157 18.63 13.46 0.06
N SER A 158 19.16 14.40 0.86
CA SER A 158 20.53 14.92 0.72
C SER A 158 21.62 14.02 1.32
N ILE A 159 21.26 13.05 2.18
CA ILE A 159 22.26 12.17 2.82
C ILE A 159 22.82 11.17 1.81
N GLU A 160 24.13 11.29 1.53
CA GLU A 160 24.92 10.31 0.79
C GLU A 160 25.52 9.26 1.73
N ASP A 161 26.14 9.69 2.84
CA ASP A 161 26.64 8.81 3.89
C ASP A 161 25.53 8.36 4.84
N MET A 162 24.82 7.34 4.43
CA MET A 162 23.69 6.76 5.19
C MET A 162 24.11 6.17 6.55
N GLY A 163 25.38 5.93 6.79
CA GLY A 163 25.92 5.40 8.03
C GLY A 163 26.29 6.45 9.08
N ASN A 164 26.23 7.74 8.76
CA ASN A 164 26.63 8.82 9.67
C ASN A 164 25.56 9.09 10.74
N PRO A 165 25.80 8.76 12.03
CA PRO A 165 24.80 8.92 13.08
C PRO A 165 24.35 10.38 13.29
N SER A 166 25.26 11.34 13.15
CA SER A 166 24.96 12.76 13.39
C SER A 166 23.97 13.33 12.36
N LEU A 167 23.96 12.76 11.14
CA LEU A 167 23.02 13.17 10.08
C LEU A 167 21.70 12.39 10.17
N THR A 168 21.74 11.14 10.63
CA THR A 168 20.59 10.25 10.62
C THR A 168 19.76 10.27 11.90
N GLU A 169 20.28 10.80 13.02
CA GLU A 169 19.60 10.81 14.34
C GLU A 169 18.18 11.43 14.29
N PRO A 170 17.94 12.60 13.70
CA PRO A 170 16.59 13.17 13.62
C PRO A 170 15.63 12.31 12.80
N LEU A 171 16.14 11.65 11.74
CA LEU A 171 15.38 10.73 10.91
C LEU A 171 15.05 9.44 11.65
N GLN A 172 15.98 8.93 12.47
CA GLN A 172 15.76 7.74 13.29
C GLN A 172 14.67 7.97 14.34
N GLN A 173 14.61 9.15 14.97
CA GLN A 173 13.54 9.49 15.90
C GLN A 173 12.18 9.54 15.20
N ALA A 174 12.09 10.20 14.05
CA ALA A 174 10.87 10.21 13.24
C ALA A 174 10.48 8.81 12.75
N TYR A 175 11.46 7.97 12.43
CA TYR A 175 11.21 6.58 11.99
C TYR A 175 10.66 5.70 13.11
N GLN A 176 11.16 5.84 14.35
CA GLN A 176 10.60 5.13 15.50
C GLN A 176 9.12 5.49 15.72
N GLU A 177 8.78 6.79 15.64
CA GLU A 177 7.40 7.25 15.73
C GLU A 177 6.54 6.66 14.60
N TYR A 178 7.05 6.66 13.36
CA TYR A 178 6.39 6.10 12.20
C TYR A 178 6.15 4.58 12.32
N LEU A 179 7.10 3.81 12.84
CA LEU A 179 6.92 2.37 13.11
C LEU A 179 5.82 2.10 14.14
N ILE A 180 5.62 3.01 15.09
CA ILE A 180 4.60 2.86 16.14
C ILE A 180 3.21 3.32 15.65
N TYR A 181 3.13 4.50 15.03
CA TYR A 181 1.84 5.14 14.69
C TYR A 181 1.44 5.01 13.21
N GLY A 182 2.31 4.43 12.37
CA GLY A 182 2.03 4.21 10.96
C GLY A 182 2.01 5.50 10.13
N GLY A 183 1.50 5.37 8.90
CA GLY A 183 1.47 6.42 7.89
C GLY A 183 0.07 6.95 7.56
N MET A 184 -0.94 6.76 8.40
CA MET A 184 -2.25 7.36 8.14
C MET A 184 -2.13 8.90 8.20
N PRO A 185 -2.52 9.65 7.12
CA PRO A 185 -2.25 11.08 7.01
C PRO A 185 -2.72 11.92 8.20
N ARG A 186 -3.94 11.64 8.71
CA ARG A 186 -4.50 12.34 9.86
C ARG A 186 -3.69 12.09 11.13
N ALA A 187 -3.23 10.86 11.35
CA ALA A 187 -2.37 10.52 12.49
C ALA A 187 -0.97 11.14 12.35
N ALA A 188 -0.41 11.18 11.14
CA ALA A 188 0.88 11.82 10.87
C ALA A 188 0.88 13.33 11.18
N LEU A 189 -0.23 14.02 10.89
CA LEU A 189 -0.40 15.46 11.17
C LEU A 189 -0.71 15.80 12.63
N THR A 190 -1.00 14.81 13.45
CA THR A 190 -1.25 14.99 14.88
C THR A 190 0.08 14.92 15.63
N ASP A 191 0.39 15.83 16.55
CA ASP A 191 1.67 15.85 17.26
C ASP A 191 1.66 15.03 18.55
N ASN A 192 0.56 15.08 19.29
CA ASN A 192 0.44 14.39 20.56
C ASN A 192 0.22 12.88 20.39
N HIS A 193 1.02 12.06 21.03
CA HIS A 193 0.97 10.59 20.93
C HIS A 193 -0.38 10.01 21.38
N ARG A 194 -1.01 10.57 22.41
CA ARG A 194 -2.33 10.12 22.86
C ARG A 194 -3.41 10.44 21.83
N GLU A 195 -3.37 11.65 21.29
CA GLU A 195 -4.30 12.07 20.23
C GLU A 195 -4.10 11.26 18.94
N LYS A 196 -2.83 10.88 18.59
CA LYS A 196 -2.58 9.95 17.47
C LYS A 196 -3.30 8.62 17.65
N ALA A 197 -3.21 8.04 18.87
CA ALA A 197 -3.87 6.79 19.16
C ALA A 197 -5.41 6.92 19.11
N GLU A 198 -5.97 8.04 19.56
CA GLU A 198 -7.40 8.35 19.45
C GLU A 198 -7.81 8.48 17.97
N VAL A 199 -7.04 9.20 17.14
CA VAL A 199 -7.27 9.31 15.68
C VAL A 199 -7.22 7.94 15.00
N LEU A 200 -6.26 7.09 15.34
CA LEU A 200 -6.17 5.74 14.79
C LEU A 200 -7.35 4.86 15.23
N ASN A 201 -7.81 5.02 16.48
CA ASN A 201 -9.01 4.33 16.97
C ASN A 201 -10.26 4.79 16.21
N ASP A 202 -10.42 6.09 15.96
CA ASP A 202 -11.52 6.61 15.16
C ASP A 202 -11.51 6.02 13.74
N ILE A 203 -10.33 5.96 13.10
CA ILE A 203 -10.18 5.36 11.78
C ILE A 203 -10.54 3.87 11.84
N TYR A 204 -10.08 3.13 12.85
CA TYR A 204 -10.40 1.73 13.04
C TYR A 204 -11.89 1.50 13.21
N GLN A 205 -12.56 2.26 14.10
CA GLN A 205 -13.99 2.10 14.38
C GLN A 205 -14.88 2.55 13.22
N THR A 206 -14.59 3.72 12.64
CA THR A 206 -15.47 4.32 11.61
C THR A 206 -15.25 3.69 10.25
N TYR A 207 -14.02 3.35 9.90
CA TYR A 207 -13.69 2.78 8.60
C TYR A 207 -13.76 1.24 8.62
N LEU A 208 -12.89 0.60 9.41
CA LEU A 208 -12.77 -0.85 9.33
C LEU A 208 -14.05 -1.53 9.84
N MET A 209 -14.52 -1.11 11.00
CA MET A 209 -15.63 -1.81 11.64
C MET A 209 -16.98 -1.52 10.98
N ASN A 210 -17.22 -0.32 10.49
CA ASN A 210 -18.49 0.00 9.81
C ASN A 210 -18.54 -0.57 8.39
N ASP A 211 -17.47 -0.41 7.59
CA ASP A 211 -17.47 -0.93 6.22
C ASP A 211 -17.51 -2.47 6.20
N VAL A 212 -16.78 -3.11 7.10
CA VAL A 212 -16.78 -4.56 7.24
C VAL A 212 -18.14 -5.12 7.63
N ARG A 213 -18.93 -4.40 8.44
CA ARG A 213 -20.28 -4.83 8.85
C ARG A 213 -21.22 -5.11 7.68
N HIS A 214 -21.03 -4.44 6.55
CA HIS A 214 -21.84 -4.70 5.36
C HIS A 214 -21.58 -6.08 4.72
N TYR A 215 -20.41 -6.67 4.99
CA TYR A 215 -19.97 -7.95 4.41
C TYR A 215 -19.99 -9.11 5.40
N ILE A 216 -20.18 -8.83 6.70
CA ILE A 216 -20.13 -9.84 7.78
C ILE A 216 -21.49 -9.97 8.42
N SER A 217 -21.96 -11.21 8.61
CA SER A 217 -23.16 -11.46 9.38
C SER A 217 -22.96 -11.08 10.85
N ASN A 218 -24.02 -10.62 11.53
CA ASN A 218 -23.96 -10.26 12.95
C ASN A 218 -23.46 -11.41 13.83
N THR A 219 -23.73 -12.67 13.46
CA THR A 219 -23.28 -13.86 14.17
C THR A 219 -21.78 -14.09 14.08
N HIS A 220 -21.11 -13.63 13.02
CA HIS A 220 -19.67 -13.79 12.80
C HIS A 220 -18.84 -12.63 13.33
N PHE A 221 -19.46 -11.52 13.77
CA PHE A 221 -18.75 -10.31 14.17
C PHE A 221 -17.70 -10.53 15.27
N VAL A 222 -18.03 -11.35 16.28
CA VAL A 222 -17.09 -11.69 17.37
C VAL A 222 -15.92 -12.51 16.82
N GLY A 223 -16.21 -13.52 16.00
CA GLY A 223 -15.19 -14.36 15.37
C GLY A 223 -14.28 -13.55 14.45
N PHE A 224 -14.84 -12.64 13.66
CA PHE A 224 -14.07 -11.73 12.82
C PHE A 224 -13.11 -10.84 13.62
N ASN A 225 -13.56 -10.26 14.73
CA ASN A 225 -12.69 -9.46 15.60
C ASN A 225 -11.55 -10.28 16.20
N ARG A 226 -11.81 -11.56 16.56
CA ARG A 226 -10.75 -12.47 17.00
C ARG A 226 -9.77 -12.76 15.87
N LEU A 227 -10.26 -13.09 14.68
CA LEU A 227 -9.44 -13.31 13.49
C LEU A 227 -8.51 -12.12 13.23
N LEU A 228 -9.04 -10.90 13.27
CA LEU A 228 -8.27 -9.68 13.01
C LEU A 228 -7.16 -9.47 14.06
N ARG A 229 -7.45 -9.74 15.34
CA ARG A 229 -6.44 -9.68 16.42
C ARG A 229 -5.38 -10.76 16.29
N LEU A 230 -5.75 -11.97 15.88
CA LEU A 230 -4.82 -13.06 15.62
C LEU A 230 -3.86 -12.69 14.48
N LEU A 231 -4.38 -12.13 13.38
CA LEU A 231 -3.55 -11.63 12.28
C LEU A 231 -2.60 -10.51 12.73
N ALA A 232 -3.08 -9.59 13.55
CA ALA A 232 -2.24 -8.52 14.10
C ALA A 232 -1.13 -9.05 15.02
N ALA A 233 -1.39 -10.13 15.78
CA ALA A 233 -0.41 -10.77 16.65
C ALA A 233 0.67 -11.53 15.86
N GLN A 234 0.33 -12.04 14.66
CA GLN A 234 1.24 -12.89 13.86
C GLN A 234 1.75 -12.23 12.56
N ILE A 235 1.90 -10.89 12.54
CA ILE A 235 2.48 -10.21 11.38
C ILE A 235 3.84 -10.80 11.02
N GLY A 236 4.15 -10.90 9.72
CA GLY A 236 5.38 -11.52 9.22
C GLY A 236 5.41 -13.05 9.32
N ASN A 237 4.40 -13.69 9.93
CA ASN A 237 4.32 -15.14 10.06
C ASN A 237 3.40 -15.80 9.02
N LEU A 238 3.55 -17.11 8.90
CA LEU A 238 2.73 -17.93 8.00
C LEU A 238 1.29 -18.02 8.51
N VAL A 239 0.35 -17.81 7.61
CA VAL A 239 -1.10 -17.92 7.89
C VAL A 239 -1.55 -19.36 7.73
N ASN A 240 -1.94 -19.98 8.84
CA ASN A 240 -2.58 -21.29 8.87
C ASN A 240 -4.09 -21.11 9.08
N ILE A 241 -4.89 -21.32 8.02
CA ILE A 241 -6.34 -21.08 8.08
C ILE A 241 -7.04 -22.04 9.05
N ASN A 242 -6.56 -23.27 9.21
CA ASN A 242 -7.14 -24.22 10.18
C ASN A 242 -6.94 -23.74 11.62
N GLU A 243 -5.78 -23.18 11.94
CA GLU A 243 -5.47 -22.59 13.25
C GLU A 243 -6.32 -21.35 13.50
N LEU A 244 -6.39 -20.44 12.52
CA LEU A 244 -7.23 -19.24 12.60
C LEU A 244 -8.71 -19.58 12.78
N SER A 245 -9.22 -20.60 12.08
CA SER A 245 -10.59 -21.11 12.23
C SER A 245 -10.86 -21.55 13.66
N ARG A 246 -10.01 -22.42 14.19
CA ARG A 246 -10.14 -22.92 15.55
C ARG A 246 -10.13 -21.82 16.60
N GLU A 247 -9.18 -20.88 16.50
CA GLU A 247 -8.96 -19.84 17.51
C GLU A 247 -9.97 -18.70 17.40
N SER A 248 -10.43 -18.35 16.20
CA SER A 248 -11.45 -17.32 16.01
C SER A 248 -12.86 -17.81 16.29
N GLY A 249 -13.11 -19.13 16.19
CA GLY A 249 -14.45 -19.72 16.25
C GLY A 249 -15.25 -19.56 14.95
N LEU A 250 -14.57 -19.22 13.85
CA LEU A 250 -15.15 -19.15 12.50
C LEU A 250 -14.95 -20.48 11.77
N SER A 251 -15.77 -20.76 10.75
CA SER A 251 -15.48 -21.88 9.85
C SER A 251 -14.22 -21.61 9.00
N TYR A 252 -13.63 -22.67 8.44
CA TYR A 252 -12.52 -22.54 7.49
C TYR A 252 -12.88 -21.61 6.32
N THR A 253 -14.05 -21.83 5.73
CA THR A 253 -14.55 -21.03 4.60
C THR A 253 -14.78 -19.58 4.95
N ASP A 254 -15.29 -19.30 6.17
CA ASP A 254 -15.47 -17.91 6.62
C ASP A 254 -14.12 -17.22 6.86
N CYS A 255 -13.14 -17.93 7.44
CA CYS A 255 -11.79 -17.39 7.57
C CYS A 255 -11.18 -17.04 6.22
N GLU A 256 -11.29 -17.92 5.24
CA GLU A 256 -10.79 -17.70 3.88
C GLU A 256 -11.50 -16.49 3.23
N LYS A 257 -12.83 -16.44 3.31
CA LYS A 257 -13.63 -15.29 2.84
C LYS A 257 -13.20 -13.98 3.49
N TYR A 258 -12.98 -13.97 4.81
CA TYR A 258 -12.60 -12.74 5.52
C TYR A 258 -11.14 -12.34 5.28
N LEU A 259 -10.23 -13.28 5.05
CA LEU A 259 -8.88 -12.97 4.59
C LEU A 259 -8.91 -12.28 3.21
N HIS A 260 -9.72 -12.78 2.28
CA HIS A 260 -9.92 -12.13 0.99
C HIS A 260 -10.53 -10.72 1.14
N LEU A 261 -11.55 -10.57 1.98
CA LEU A 261 -12.16 -9.27 2.27
C LEU A 261 -11.11 -8.28 2.79
N LEU A 262 -10.31 -8.66 3.80
CA LEU A 262 -9.28 -7.80 4.38
C LEU A 262 -8.20 -7.41 3.37
N GLN A 263 -7.83 -8.29 2.43
CA GLN A 263 -6.92 -7.95 1.34
C GLN A 263 -7.52 -6.92 0.38
N HIS A 264 -8.76 -7.11 -0.04
CA HIS A 264 -9.44 -6.18 -0.94
C HIS A 264 -9.70 -4.81 -0.30
N MET A 265 -9.88 -4.79 1.01
CA MET A 265 -9.99 -3.53 1.77
C MET A 265 -8.62 -2.88 2.04
N TYR A 266 -7.52 -3.42 1.56
CA TYR A 266 -6.16 -2.92 1.83
C TYR A 266 -5.84 -2.80 3.33
N ILE A 267 -6.34 -3.74 4.13
CA ILE A 267 -5.99 -3.87 5.55
C ILE A 267 -4.76 -4.74 5.70
N ILE A 268 -4.74 -5.86 4.96
CA ILE A 268 -3.60 -6.79 4.94
C ILE A 268 -3.17 -7.08 3.49
N LYS A 269 -1.95 -7.57 3.36
CA LYS A 269 -1.46 -8.26 2.16
C LYS A 269 -0.99 -9.65 2.57
N LEU A 270 -1.31 -10.64 1.73
CA LEU A 270 -0.79 -12.00 1.86
C LEU A 270 0.32 -12.20 0.83
N VAL A 271 1.53 -12.44 1.32
CA VAL A 271 2.72 -12.64 0.48
C VAL A 271 2.95 -14.11 0.26
N GLU A 272 3.13 -14.50 -0.99
CA GLU A 272 3.33 -15.88 -1.41
C GLU A 272 4.79 -16.31 -1.25
N PRO A 273 5.05 -17.61 -1.03
CA PRO A 273 6.41 -18.12 -1.02
C PRO A 273 6.99 -18.13 -2.44
N PHE A 274 8.29 -17.85 -2.55
CA PHE A 274 9.05 -17.97 -3.77
C PHE A 274 9.38 -19.44 -4.09
N PHE A 275 9.09 -19.86 -5.30
CA PHE A 275 9.51 -21.14 -5.85
C PHE A 275 9.91 -20.97 -7.30
N THR A 276 11.05 -21.53 -7.68
CA THR A 276 11.49 -21.61 -9.08
C THR A 276 10.45 -22.35 -9.93
N ASN A 277 9.80 -23.39 -9.39
CA ASN A 277 8.66 -24.04 -10.00
C ASN A 277 7.34 -23.43 -9.51
N LYS A 278 6.78 -22.50 -10.28
CA LYS A 278 5.55 -21.76 -9.95
C LYS A 278 4.32 -22.64 -9.65
N ARG A 279 4.27 -23.90 -10.14
CA ARG A 279 3.18 -24.82 -9.80
C ARG A 279 3.19 -25.25 -8.33
N LYS A 280 4.35 -25.18 -7.66
CA LYS A 280 4.47 -25.54 -6.23
C LYS A 280 3.96 -24.46 -5.27
N VAL A 281 3.69 -23.24 -5.76
CA VAL A 281 3.19 -22.11 -4.94
C VAL A 281 1.73 -22.33 -4.54
N ILE A 282 0.94 -22.94 -5.43
CA ILE A 282 -0.50 -23.14 -5.22
C ILE A 282 -0.71 -24.03 -3.98
N GLY A 283 -1.49 -23.54 -3.02
CA GLY A 283 -1.82 -24.26 -1.77
C GLY A 283 -0.77 -24.16 -0.66
N LYS A 284 0.29 -23.36 -0.82
CA LYS A 284 1.25 -23.08 0.25
C LYS A 284 0.80 -21.93 1.16
N MET A 285 1.19 -22.01 2.43
CA MET A 285 0.91 -20.94 3.40
C MET A 285 1.60 -19.63 2.98
N LYS A 286 0.88 -18.52 3.16
CA LYS A 286 1.34 -17.16 2.86
C LYS A 286 1.72 -16.46 4.15
N LYS A 287 2.63 -15.49 4.09
CA LYS A 287 2.90 -14.56 5.18
C LYS A 287 1.88 -13.41 5.17
N VAL A 288 1.50 -12.90 6.35
CA VAL A 288 0.60 -11.76 6.48
C VAL A 288 1.37 -10.49 6.86
N TYR A 289 1.08 -9.40 6.14
CA TYR A 289 1.55 -8.04 6.45
C TYR A 289 0.37 -7.08 6.47
N PHE A 290 0.42 -6.07 7.34
CA PHE A 290 -0.57 -5.00 7.39
C PHE A 290 -0.19 -3.87 6.44
N CYS A 291 -1.19 -3.25 5.82
CA CYS A 291 -0.99 -2.11 4.92
C CYS A 291 -0.71 -0.79 5.65
N ASP A 292 -0.89 -0.75 6.97
CA ASP A 292 -0.52 0.35 7.85
C ASP A 292 -0.20 -0.16 9.26
N LEU A 293 0.94 0.26 9.81
CA LEU A 293 1.40 -0.19 11.13
C LEU A 293 0.61 0.43 12.28
N GLY A 294 0.12 1.67 12.13
CA GLY A 294 -0.73 2.31 13.14
C GLY A 294 -2.06 1.58 13.30
N LEU A 295 -2.70 1.19 12.18
CA LEU A 295 -3.90 0.36 12.20
C LEU A 295 -3.62 -1.02 12.80
N ARG A 296 -2.48 -1.65 12.47
CA ARG A 296 -2.09 -2.91 13.11
C ARG A 296 -1.92 -2.75 14.62
N ASN A 297 -1.27 -1.68 15.05
CA ASN A 297 -0.96 -1.45 16.46
C ASN A 297 -2.19 -1.12 17.30
N ILE A 298 -3.21 -0.42 16.76
CA ILE A 298 -4.50 -0.22 17.44
C ILE A 298 -5.26 -1.55 17.58
N ILE A 299 -5.26 -2.41 16.56
CA ILE A 299 -5.88 -3.74 16.60
C ILE A 299 -5.19 -4.64 17.62
N TYR A 300 -3.85 -4.61 17.67
CA TYR A 300 -3.01 -5.34 18.61
C TYR A 300 -3.03 -4.72 20.02
N ASN A 301 -3.54 -3.49 20.13
CA ASN A 301 -3.62 -2.70 21.36
C ASN A 301 -2.25 -2.44 21.99
N SER A 302 -1.25 -2.02 21.21
CA SER A 302 0.10 -1.71 21.71
C SER A 302 0.75 -0.56 20.94
N PHE A 303 1.01 0.55 21.64
CA PHE A 303 1.79 1.69 21.18
C PHE A 303 3.07 1.90 22.01
N ASN A 304 3.59 0.82 22.60
CA ASN A 304 4.84 0.86 23.35
C ASN A 304 6.02 1.21 22.42
N ASP A 305 7.05 1.83 23.01
CA ASP A 305 8.32 2.08 22.32
C ASP A 305 8.91 0.79 21.76
N MET A 306 9.51 0.89 20.58
CA MET A 306 10.08 -0.24 19.85
C MET A 306 11.14 -0.99 20.66
N ALA A 307 11.84 -0.31 21.58
CA ALA A 307 12.86 -0.92 22.45
C ALA A 307 12.25 -1.92 23.46
N PHE A 308 10.98 -1.74 23.82
CA PHE A 308 10.29 -2.60 24.81
C PHE A 308 9.33 -3.61 24.16
N ARG A 309 9.30 -3.69 22.84
CA ARG A 309 8.42 -4.60 22.10
C ARG A 309 9.12 -5.90 21.75
N THR A 310 8.43 -7.01 21.96
CA THR A 310 8.90 -8.34 21.54
C THR A 310 8.68 -8.61 20.06
N ASP A 311 7.79 -7.84 19.41
CA ASP A 311 7.43 -7.94 17.99
C ASP A 311 8.12 -6.87 17.11
N ASN A 312 9.14 -6.19 17.64
CA ASN A 312 9.83 -5.11 16.95
C ASN A 312 10.45 -5.55 15.60
N GLY A 313 10.98 -6.77 15.52
CA GLY A 313 11.50 -7.34 14.28
C GLY A 313 10.41 -7.50 13.22
N ALA A 314 9.23 -8.01 13.61
CA ALA A 314 8.10 -8.21 12.71
C ALA A 314 7.49 -6.88 12.24
N ILE A 315 7.44 -5.85 13.11
CA ILE A 315 7.03 -4.50 12.73
C ILE A 315 7.99 -3.91 11.68
N PHE A 316 9.29 -4.05 11.92
CA PHE A 316 10.31 -3.58 11.00
C PHE A 316 10.24 -4.31 9.65
N GLU A 317 10.11 -5.63 9.67
CA GLU A 317 9.92 -6.44 8.46
C GLU A 317 8.67 -6.01 7.68
N ASN A 318 7.54 -5.75 8.38
CA ASN A 318 6.33 -5.24 7.75
C ASN A 318 6.54 -3.86 7.10
N GLU A 319 7.30 -2.97 7.74
CA GLU A 319 7.60 -1.66 7.14
C GLU A 319 8.48 -1.80 5.89
N VAL A 320 9.53 -2.61 5.95
CA VAL A 320 10.34 -2.90 4.76
C VAL A 320 9.49 -3.47 3.64
N PHE A 321 8.56 -4.39 3.94
CA PHE A 321 7.58 -4.88 2.97
C PHE A 321 6.79 -3.74 2.32
N LEU A 322 6.27 -2.81 3.11
CA LEU A 322 5.47 -1.69 2.60
C LEU A 322 6.28 -0.77 1.68
N GLU A 323 7.52 -0.47 2.03
CA GLU A 323 8.40 0.34 1.17
C GLU A 323 8.72 -0.39 -0.15
N LEU A 324 9.03 -1.68 -0.10
CA LEU A 324 9.21 -2.50 -1.30
C LEU A 324 7.94 -2.57 -2.14
N TRP A 325 6.76 -2.70 -1.50
CA TRP A 325 5.48 -2.75 -2.19
C TRP A 325 5.14 -1.44 -2.90
N ARG A 326 5.45 -0.29 -2.31
CA ARG A 326 5.24 1.04 -2.90
C ARG A 326 6.16 1.32 -4.08
N SER A 327 7.41 0.85 -3.98
CA SER A 327 8.47 1.12 -4.97
C SER A 327 8.52 0.11 -6.12
N ARG A 328 7.83 -1.05 -5.99
CA ARG A 328 7.83 -2.09 -7.01
C ARG A 328 7.29 -1.60 -8.36
N GLN A 329 7.86 -2.12 -9.43
CA GLN A 329 7.29 -1.98 -10.77
C GLN A 329 6.05 -2.87 -10.93
N ALA A 330 5.18 -2.54 -11.88
CA ALA A 330 3.95 -3.32 -12.12
C ALA A 330 4.21 -4.79 -12.54
N SER A 331 5.40 -5.06 -13.11
CA SER A 331 5.85 -6.39 -13.53
C SER A 331 6.60 -7.17 -12.44
N GLU A 332 6.87 -6.55 -11.29
CA GLU A 332 7.58 -7.17 -10.17
C GLU A 332 6.59 -7.77 -9.17
N THR A 333 6.95 -8.94 -8.63
CA THR A 333 6.25 -9.59 -7.53
C THR A 333 7.15 -9.64 -6.31
N ILE A 334 6.56 -9.45 -5.11
CA ILE A 334 7.26 -9.62 -3.84
C ILE A 334 6.83 -10.94 -3.23
N GLN A 335 7.78 -11.79 -2.93
CA GLN A 335 7.61 -13.12 -2.38
C GLN A 335 8.58 -13.31 -1.21
N PHE A 336 8.42 -14.34 -0.37
CA PHE A 336 9.40 -14.75 0.63
C PHE A 336 9.97 -16.12 0.28
N TYR A 337 11.18 -16.42 0.74
CA TYR A 337 11.76 -17.76 0.59
C TYR A 337 11.84 -18.46 1.94
N ARG A 338 11.39 -19.72 2.00
CA ARG A 338 11.53 -20.56 3.18
C ARG A 338 11.63 -22.03 2.81
N THR A 339 12.63 -22.72 3.39
CA THR A 339 12.80 -24.16 3.25
C THR A 339 12.16 -24.91 4.43
N GLN A 340 12.00 -26.23 4.27
CA GLN A 340 11.55 -27.10 5.36
C GLN A 340 12.55 -27.13 6.53
N ASN A 341 13.82 -26.92 6.27
CA ASN A 341 14.90 -26.89 7.28
C ASN A 341 15.02 -25.54 8.00
N GLY A 342 14.10 -24.59 7.75
CA GLY A 342 14.06 -23.30 8.43
C GLY A 342 14.96 -22.21 7.85
N THR A 343 15.68 -22.45 6.75
CA THR A 343 16.37 -21.37 6.01
C THR A 343 15.33 -20.42 5.43
N GLU A 344 15.47 -19.12 5.69
CA GLU A 344 14.51 -18.10 5.28
C GLU A 344 15.23 -16.89 4.70
N VAL A 345 14.60 -16.26 3.70
CA VAL A 345 14.91 -14.91 3.19
C VAL A 345 13.60 -14.15 3.17
N ASP A 346 13.56 -13.00 3.84
CA ASP A 346 12.33 -12.28 4.11
C ASP A 346 11.61 -11.82 2.84
N PHE A 347 12.34 -11.27 1.87
CA PHE A 347 11.75 -10.85 0.60
C PHE A 347 12.61 -11.21 -0.61
N VAL A 348 11.92 -11.69 -1.64
CA VAL A 348 12.44 -11.89 -3.00
C VAL A 348 11.59 -11.04 -3.93
N ILE A 349 12.19 -10.04 -4.55
CA ILE A 349 11.54 -9.23 -5.58
C ILE A 349 11.87 -9.88 -6.91
N ASP A 350 10.87 -10.54 -7.51
CA ASP A 350 10.99 -11.26 -8.77
C ASP A 350 10.45 -10.41 -9.93
N GLY A 351 11.33 -9.93 -10.77
CA GLY A 351 11.02 -9.14 -11.95
C GLY A 351 11.48 -9.82 -13.25
N PRO A 352 11.02 -9.35 -14.40
CA PRO A 352 11.31 -9.98 -15.69
C PRO A 352 12.78 -9.90 -16.09
N TYR A 353 13.54 -8.94 -15.54
CA TYR A 353 14.91 -8.67 -15.93
C TYR A 353 15.92 -8.91 -14.80
N ASN A 354 15.50 -8.76 -13.56
CA ASN A 354 16.36 -8.92 -12.39
C ASN A 354 15.59 -9.45 -11.21
N LYS A 355 16.31 -10.09 -10.30
CA LYS A 355 15.82 -10.47 -8.99
C LYS A 355 16.63 -9.76 -7.93
N LYS A 356 15.96 -9.39 -6.83
CA LYS A 356 16.58 -8.81 -5.64
C LYS A 356 16.17 -9.64 -4.44
N ALA A 357 17.08 -9.82 -3.49
CA ALA A 357 16.80 -10.50 -2.22
C ALA A 357 17.05 -9.54 -1.06
N VAL A 358 16.14 -9.49 -0.10
CA VAL A 358 16.20 -8.59 1.05
C VAL A 358 15.99 -9.38 2.33
N GLU A 359 16.91 -9.22 3.25
CA GLU A 359 16.82 -9.74 4.63
C GLU A 359 16.61 -8.58 5.60
N CYS A 360 15.72 -8.73 6.56
CA CYS A 360 15.38 -7.71 7.56
C CYS A 360 15.98 -8.05 8.92
N LYS A 361 16.72 -7.12 9.49
CA LYS A 361 17.32 -7.30 10.84
C LYS A 361 17.09 -6.06 11.69
N TYR A 362 16.10 -6.10 12.58
CA TYR A 362 15.89 -5.02 13.55
C TYR A 362 16.99 -5.02 14.61
N LYS A 363 18.20 -4.69 14.18
CA LYS A 363 19.36 -4.54 15.07
C LYS A 363 20.36 -3.54 14.53
N ARG A 364 21.20 -3.01 15.45
CA ARG A 364 22.39 -2.23 15.10
C ARG A 364 23.56 -3.19 14.88
N PHE A 365 24.29 -3.01 13.77
CA PHE A 365 25.51 -3.76 13.51
C PHE A 365 26.72 -2.93 13.97
N ASN A 366 27.47 -3.41 14.94
CA ASN A 366 28.76 -2.81 15.31
C ASN A 366 29.83 -3.08 14.20
N ARG A 367 29.66 -4.20 13.51
CA ARG A 367 30.46 -4.61 12.36
C ARG A 367 29.54 -5.35 11.40
N LEU A 368 29.65 -5.04 10.10
CA LEU A 368 28.92 -5.76 9.07
C LEU A 368 29.32 -7.24 9.09
N THR A 369 28.33 -8.11 8.99
CA THR A 369 28.52 -9.58 9.05
C THR A 369 27.79 -10.24 7.90
N GLN A 370 28.37 -11.31 7.38
CA GLN A 370 27.74 -12.14 6.34
C GLN A 370 26.45 -12.76 6.87
N ILE A 371 25.44 -12.84 6.03
CA ILE A 371 24.16 -13.51 6.31
C ILE A 371 24.14 -14.80 5.48
N ALA A 372 24.41 -15.92 6.12
CA ALA A 372 24.60 -17.20 5.45
C ALA A 372 23.35 -17.66 4.66
N SER A 373 22.14 -17.48 5.24
CA SER A 373 20.87 -17.81 4.57
C SER A 373 20.69 -17.04 3.28
N LEU A 374 20.90 -15.72 3.34
CA LEU A 374 20.80 -14.84 2.17
C LEU A 374 21.80 -15.20 1.09
N ASN A 375 23.07 -15.39 1.46
CA ASN A 375 24.12 -15.74 0.49
C ASN A 375 23.90 -17.11 -0.14
N GLY A 376 23.55 -18.13 0.65
CA GLY A 376 23.26 -19.46 0.13
C GLY A 376 22.13 -19.43 -0.91
N PHE A 377 21.00 -18.85 -0.54
CA PHE A 377 19.86 -18.71 -1.44
C PHE A 377 20.20 -17.92 -2.71
N CYS A 378 20.87 -16.77 -2.57
CA CYS A 378 21.24 -15.95 -3.72
C CYS A 378 22.23 -16.64 -4.68
N ASN A 379 23.17 -17.44 -4.14
CA ASN A 379 24.08 -18.22 -4.98
C ASN A 379 23.34 -19.32 -5.74
N ASP A 380 22.41 -20.01 -5.07
CA ASP A 380 21.64 -21.10 -5.68
C ASP A 380 20.69 -20.59 -6.79
N GLU A 381 20.12 -19.38 -6.61
CA GLU A 381 19.16 -18.77 -7.56
C GLU A 381 19.81 -17.77 -8.53
N GLY A 382 21.12 -17.54 -8.45
CA GLY A 382 21.84 -16.59 -9.32
C GLY A 382 21.45 -15.14 -9.10
N ILE A 383 21.13 -14.74 -7.85
CA ILE A 383 20.72 -13.39 -7.49
C ILE A 383 21.92 -12.54 -7.09
N ASN A 384 22.18 -11.46 -7.84
CA ASN A 384 23.32 -10.57 -7.60
C ASN A 384 22.97 -9.39 -6.69
N HIS A 385 21.70 -8.95 -6.65
CA HIS A 385 21.26 -7.83 -5.84
C HIS A 385 20.80 -8.32 -4.46
N ARG A 386 21.68 -8.15 -3.45
CA ARG A 386 21.48 -8.67 -2.08
C ARG A 386 21.49 -7.53 -1.09
N TYR A 387 20.44 -7.43 -0.29
CA TYR A 387 20.27 -6.33 0.64
C TYR A 387 20.03 -6.85 2.06
N VAL A 388 20.54 -6.12 3.05
CA VAL A 388 20.18 -6.27 4.47
C VAL A 388 19.61 -4.95 4.95
N ALA A 389 18.30 -4.91 5.12
CA ALA A 389 17.63 -3.80 5.80
C ALA A 389 17.89 -3.91 7.31
N ASN A 390 18.31 -2.83 7.95
CA ASN A 390 18.64 -2.83 9.38
C ASN A 390 18.38 -1.46 10.02
N ILE A 391 18.64 -1.29 11.33
CA ILE A 391 18.29 -0.04 12.03
C ILE A 391 19.10 1.15 11.50
N ASN A 392 20.45 1.02 11.42
CA ASN A 392 21.30 2.20 11.24
C ASN A 392 22.61 1.97 10.48
N SER A 393 22.90 0.75 10.06
CA SER A 393 24.21 0.44 9.46
C SER A 393 24.12 0.50 7.94
N ALA A 394 25.05 1.22 7.31
CA ALA A 394 25.21 1.32 5.87
C ALA A 394 26.58 0.80 5.43
N GLY A 395 26.68 0.34 4.19
CA GLY A 395 27.91 -0.11 3.57
C GLY A 395 27.75 -1.43 2.83
N THR A 396 28.87 -1.95 2.31
CA THR A 396 28.87 -3.18 1.52
C THR A 396 29.84 -4.20 2.15
N LEU A 397 29.43 -5.45 2.22
CA LEU A 397 30.27 -6.57 2.63
C LEU A 397 30.14 -7.72 1.62
N GLY A 398 31.16 -7.91 0.79
CA GLY A 398 31.06 -8.78 -0.39
C GLY A 398 29.97 -8.28 -1.32
N ASP A 399 29.04 -9.16 -1.66
CA ASP A 399 27.90 -8.82 -2.55
C ASP A 399 26.67 -8.26 -1.80
N ILE A 400 26.74 -8.12 -0.47
CA ILE A 400 25.62 -7.67 0.34
C ILE A 400 25.73 -6.18 0.60
N GLN A 401 24.68 -5.44 0.27
CA GLN A 401 24.50 -4.04 0.62
C GLN A 401 23.64 -3.90 1.89
N PHE A 402 24.19 -3.22 2.89
CA PHE A 402 23.47 -2.89 4.14
C PHE A 402 22.83 -1.52 4.01
N ILE A 403 21.52 -1.46 4.29
CA ILE A 403 20.72 -0.25 4.13
C ILE A 403 19.95 0.01 5.44
N PRO A 404 20.12 1.20 6.06
CA PRO A 404 19.29 1.60 7.19
C PRO A 404 17.80 1.69 6.84
N GLY A 405 16.91 1.34 7.78
CA GLY A 405 15.46 1.34 7.57
C GLY A 405 14.90 2.65 7.05
N ILE A 406 15.49 3.77 7.46
CA ILE A 406 15.13 5.12 6.97
C ILE A 406 15.40 5.36 5.48
N PHE A 407 16.07 4.43 4.78
CA PHE A 407 16.43 4.51 3.36
C PHE A 407 15.99 3.27 2.56
N THR A 408 15.08 2.45 3.09
CA THR A 408 14.61 1.22 2.41
C THR A 408 13.90 1.50 1.09
N ASP A 409 13.35 2.71 0.91
CA ASP A 409 12.80 3.17 -0.37
C ASP A 409 13.83 3.18 -1.51
N ARG A 410 15.14 3.21 -1.20
CA ARG A 410 16.23 3.17 -2.19
C ARG A 410 16.46 1.77 -2.77
N ILE A 411 16.05 0.71 -2.08
CA ILE A 411 16.17 -0.68 -2.57
C ILE A 411 15.37 -0.89 -3.87
N GLY A 412 14.20 -0.29 -3.95
CA GLY A 412 13.33 -0.44 -5.11
C GLY A 412 13.73 0.41 -6.33
N LYS A 413 14.55 1.44 -6.12
CA LYS A 413 14.90 2.45 -7.13
C LYS A 413 16.26 2.20 -7.81
N GLN A 414 17.02 1.20 -7.36
CA GLN A 414 18.35 0.81 -7.91
C GLN A 414 18.24 -0.27 -8.96
#